data_3c56ccabe4bbc80577ff745e20d04267
#
_entry.id   3c56ccabe4bbc80577ff745e20d04267
#
_cell.length_a   1.000
_cell.length_b   1.000
_cell.length_c   1.000
_cell.angle_alpha   90.00
_cell.angle_beta   90.00
_cell.angle_gamma   90.00
#
_symmetry.space_group_name_H-M   'P 1'
#
loop_
_entity.id
_entity.type
_entity.pdbx_description
1 polymer ?
#
loop_
_entity_poly.entity_id
_entity_poly.type
_entity_poly.pdbx_seq_one_letter_code
_entity_poly.pdbx_strand_id
1 'polypeptide(L)'
;MAYSERELLARIVQCEAGGEGDNGMKAVATSIMNRVNATEGEYFRISQGGNLRNIIFQEGQYDCARETIRGQYNFQNIYNMNPTDEPYYIADWALSGNKLNEIGDCLWYLNPFRPTCSSYFPSNGSGIIHTRLGEHCFYRPTEKYAQT
;
A
#
# COMPACT_ATOMS: atom_id res chain seq x y z
N MET A 1 15.99 6.63 16.35
CA MET A 1 14.85 7.54 16.24
C MET A 1 13.88 7.06 15.16
N ALA A 2 12.59 7.14 15.43
CA ALA A 2 11.60 6.69 14.45
C ALA A 2 11.55 7.64 13.25
N TYR A 3 11.28 7.10 12.06
CA TYR A 3 10.97 7.93 10.91
C TYR A 3 9.68 8.71 11.17
N SER A 4 9.61 9.94 10.65
CA SER A 4 8.34 10.67 10.62
C SER A 4 7.34 9.93 9.73
N GLU A 5 6.05 10.25 9.85
CA GLU A 5 5.04 9.67 8.94
C GLU A 5 5.37 9.98 7.49
N ARG A 6 5.82 11.20 7.22
CA ARG A 6 6.22 11.64 5.89
C ARG A 6 7.36 10.78 5.34
N GLU A 7 8.42 10.61 6.12
CA GLU A 7 9.56 9.80 5.68
C GLU A 7 9.20 8.32 5.56
N LEU A 8 8.41 7.80 6.51
CA LEU A 8 7.98 6.41 6.46
C LEU A 8 7.16 6.13 5.19
N LEU A 9 6.21 7.01 4.87
CA LEU A 9 5.41 6.86 3.65
C LEU A 9 6.27 6.98 2.40
N ALA A 10 7.20 7.93 2.37
CA ALA A 10 8.12 8.07 1.23
C ALA A 10 8.95 6.80 1.03
N ARG A 11 9.46 6.22 2.11
CA ARG A 11 10.29 5.01 2.05
C ARG A 11 9.49 3.80 1.56
N ILE A 12 8.28 3.59 2.08
CA ILE A 12 7.47 2.44 1.66
C ILE A 12 7.02 2.58 0.20
N VAL A 13 6.64 3.78 -0.22
CA VAL A 13 6.22 4.03 -1.60
C VAL A 13 7.39 3.83 -2.57
N GLN A 14 8.57 4.34 -2.23
CA GLN A 14 9.77 4.12 -3.04
C GLN A 14 10.10 2.65 -3.15
N CYS A 15 10.05 1.94 -2.04
CA CYS A 15 10.37 0.51 -1.99
C CYS A 15 9.38 -0.31 -2.82
N GLU A 16 8.09 -0.03 -2.68
CA GLU A 16 7.04 -0.81 -3.34
C GLU A 16 6.89 -0.46 -4.83
N ALA A 17 7.09 0.78 -5.21
CA ALA A 17 6.73 1.26 -6.54
C ALA A 17 7.70 2.28 -7.15
N GLY A 18 8.91 2.41 -6.62
CA GLY A 18 9.86 3.42 -7.09
C GLY A 18 10.24 3.28 -8.56
N GLY A 19 10.18 2.07 -9.11
CA GLY A 19 10.47 1.80 -10.52
C GLY A 19 9.29 2.00 -11.46
N GLU A 20 8.10 2.34 -10.95
CA GLU A 20 6.88 2.43 -11.76
C GLU A 20 6.45 3.87 -12.07
N GLY A 21 7.27 4.85 -11.72
CA GLY A 21 7.02 6.26 -12.02
C GLY A 21 6.00 6.91 -11.10
N ASP A 22 5.66 8.15 -11.43
CA ASP A 22 4.79 9.00 -10.61
C ASP A 22 3.43 8.36 -10.34
N ASN A 23 2.73 7.92 -11.39
CA ASN A 23 1.41 7.32 -11.24
C ASN A 23 1.44 6.02 -10.46
N GLY A 24 2.47 5.19 -10.65
CA GLY A 24 2.62 3.95 -9.89
C GLY A 24 2.80 4.21 -8.40
N MET A 25 3.64 5.17 -8.06
CA MET A 25 3.84 5.57 -6.66
C MET A 25 2.58 6.19 -6.05
N LYS A 26 1.87 7.05 -6.80
CA LYS A 26 0.61 7.62 -6.35
C LYS A 26 -0.45 6.56 -6.12
N ALA A 27 -0.50 5.55 -6.98
CA ALA A 27 -1.45 4.45 -6.83
C ALA A 27 -1.23 3.67 -5.54
N VAL A 28 0.02 3.33 -5.25
CA VAL A 28 0.39 2.63 -4.02
C VAL A 28 0.09 3.51 -2.81
N ALA A 29 0.48 4.79 -2.84
CA ALA A 29 0.22 5.71 -1.74
C ALA A 29 -1.28 5.86 -1.48
N THR A 30 -2.10 5.92 -2.54
CA THR A 30 -3.57 6.00 -2.42
C THR A 30 -4.11 4.78 -1.68
N SER A 31 -3.69 3.57 -2.06
CA SER A 31 -4.19 2.35 -1.42
C SER A 31 -3.75 2.27 0.05
N ILE A 32 -2.53 2.68 0.37
CA ILE A 32 -2.04 2.72 1.75
C ILE A 32 -2.90 3.69 2.58
N MET A 33 -3.12 4.90 2.09
CA MET A 33 -3.91 5.89 2.82
C MET A 33 -5.39 5.50 2.91
N ASN A 34 -5.92 4.75 1.94
CA ASN A 34 -7.26 4.19 2.05
C ASN A 34 -7.37 3.23 3.24
N ARG A 35 -6.33 2.43 3.51
CA ARG A 35 -6.29 1.57 4.71
C ARG A 35 -6.20 2.41 5.98
N VAL A 36 -5.37 3.45 5.98
CA VAL A 36 -5.20 4.34 7.13
C VAL A 36 -6.52 5.02 7.48
N ASN A 37 -7.29 5.41 6.48
CA ASN A 37 -8.53 6.16 6.64
C ASN A 37 -9.78 5.28 6.58
N ALA A 38 -9.64 3.95 6.59
CA ALA A 38 -10.77 3.03 6.56
C ALA A 38 -11.72 3.29 7.74
N THR A 39 -13.02 3.24 7.45
CA THR A 39 -14.06 3.48 8.46
C THR A 39 -14.73 2.20 8.93
N GLU A 40 -14.35 1.05 8.37
CA GLU A 40 -14.89 -0.24 8.75
C GLU A 40 -13.90 -1.36 8.44
N GLY A 41 -14.17 -2.55 8.93
CA GLY A 41 -13.42 -3.76 8.63
C GLY A 41 -12.06 -3.82 9.28
N GLU A 42 -11.22 -4.73 8.77
CA GLU A 42 -9.90 -5.01 9.33
C GLU A 42 -9.05 -3.76 9.49
N TYR A 43 -8.96 -2.94 8.47
CA TYR A 43 -8.04 -1.79 8.51
C TYR A 43 -8.52 -0.66 9.40
N PHE A 44 -9.83 -0.57 9.65
CA PHE A 44 -10.33 0.34 10.68
C PHE A 44 -9.79 -0.05 12.06
N ARG A 45 -9.84 -1.36 12.37
CA ARG A 45 -9.32 -1.84 13.66
C ARG A 45 -7.80 -1.70 13.75
N ILE A 46 -7.09 -2.05 12.69
CA ILE A 46 -5.62 -2.02 12.67
C ILE A 46 -5.11 -0.59 12.78
N SER A 47 -5.71 0.36 12.06
CA SER A 47 -5.26 1.73 12.04
C SER A 47 -5.52 2.47 13.35
N GLN A 48 -6.47 2.00 14.16
CA GLN A 48 -6.80 2.62 15.45
C GLN A 48 -6.99 4.13 15.34
N GLY A 49 -7.81 4.56 14.38
CA GLY A 49 -8.12 5.97 14.20
C GLY A 49 -7.16 6.72 13.28
N GLY A 50 -6.49 6.00 12.37
CA GLY A 50 -5.68 6.64 11.35
C GLY A 50 -4.18 6.59 11.58
N ASN A 51 -3.69 5.55 12.25
CA ASN A 51 -2.27 5.40 12.52
C ASN A 51 -1.57 4.72 11.32
N LEU A 52 -0.77 5.50 10.61
CA LEU A 52 -0.03 5.01 9.44
C LEU A 52 0.93 3.87 9.80
N ARG A 53 1.61 3.97 10.94
CA ARG A 53 2.58 2.94 11.36
C ARG A 53 1.91 1.60 11.56
N ASN A 54 0.72 1.58 12.17
CA ASN A 54 -0.02 0.35 12.38
C ASN A 54 -0.34 -0.34 11.07
N ILE A 55 -0.67 0.42 10.04
CA ILE A 55 -0.97 -0.12 8.71
C ILE A 55 0.29 -0.67 8.06
N ILE A 56 1.38 0.11 8.03
CA ILE A 56 2.60 -0.29 7.33
C ILE A 56 3.26 -1.49 8.01
N PHE A 57 3.28 -1.51 9.33
CA PHE A 57 3.95 -2.57 10.08
C PHE A 57 3.03 -3.73 10.46
N GLN A 58 1.79 -3.75 9.98
CA GLN A 58 0.94 -4.91 10.17
C GLN A 58 1.62 -6.15 9.60
N GLU A 59 1.71 -7.21 10.42
CA GLU A 59 2.42 -8.41 10.02
C GLU A 59 1.87 -8.98 8.71
N GLY A 60 2.78 -9.29 7.79
CA GLY A 60 2.43 -9.96 6.54
C GLY A 60 1.81 -9.09 5.46
N GLN A 61 1.68 -7.77 5.66
CA GLN A 61 1.02 -6.91 4.68
C GLN A 61 1.97 -6.34 3.62
N TYR A 62 3.11 -5.83 4.04
CA TYR A 62 4.08 -5.22 3.11
C TYR A 62 5.44 -5.87 3.28
N ASP A 63 5.92 -6.53 2.23
CA ASP A 63 7.25 -7.14 2.25
C ASP A 63 8.33 -6.09 2.49
N CYS A 64 8.15 -4.90 1.94
CA CYS A 64 9.10 -3.80 2.12
C CYS A 64 9.25 -3.36 3.58
N ALA A 65 8.29 -3.64 4.45
CA ALA A 65 8.39 -3.32 5.86
C ALA A 65 9.20 -4.33 6.66
N ARG A 66 9.67 -5.40 6.02
CA ARG A 66 10.35 -6.51 6.70
C ARG A 66 11.79 -6.68 6.23
N GLU A 67 12.70 -6.79 7.20
CA GLU A 67 14.10 -7.08 6.90
C GLU A 67 14.34 -8.54 6.53
N THR A 68 13.47 -9.45 7.02
CA THR A 68 13.60 -10.89 6.79
C THR A 68 12.29 -11.45 6.29
N ILE A 69 12.36 -12.22 5.21
CA ILE A 69 11.21 -12.92 4.63
C ILE A 69 11.59 -14.39 4.47
N ARG A 70 10.81 -15.29 5.09
CA ARG A 70 11.04 -16.73 5.03
C ARG A 70 12.46 -17.12 5.44
N GLY A 71 13.00 -16.45 6.47
CA GLY A 71 14.34 -16.72 6.98
C GLY A 71 15.48 -16.14 6.15
N GLN A 72 15.18 -15.45 5.07
CA GLN A 72 16.18 -14.81 4.20
C GLN A 72 16.15 -13.30 4.36
N TYR A 73 17.33 -12.66 4.32
CA TYR A 73 17.39 -11.21 4.37
C TYR A 73 16.72 -10.61 3.12
N ASN A 74 15.86 -9.64 3.35
CA ASN A 74 15.18 -8.92 2.28
C ASN A 74 15.92 -7.60 2.02
N PHE A 75 16.67 -7.53 0.94
CA PHE A 75 17.43 -6.32 0.59
C PHE A 75 16.52 -5.15 0.21
N GLN A 76 15.34 -5.43 -0.29
CA GLN A 76 14.38 -4.39 -0.70
C GLN A 76 13.43 -4.10 0.45
N ASN A 77 13.90 -3.30 1.39
CA ASN A 77 13.13 -2.91 2.56
C ASN A 77 13.31 -1.41 2.84
N ILE A 78 12.44 -0.86 3.69
CA ILE A 78 12.40 0.58 3.96
C ILE A 78 13.69 1.13 4.56
N TYR A 79 14.44 0.29 5.30
CA TYR A 79 15.66 0.74 5.96
C TYR A 79 16.82 0.93 4.98
N ASN A 80 16.73 0.29 3.81
CA ASN A 80 17.71 0.45 2.74
C ASN A 80 17.30 1.51 1.72
N MET A 81 16.14 2.14 1.90
CA MET A 81 15.68 3.21 1.02
C MET A 81 16.32 4.54 1.41
N ASN A 82 16.50 5.38 0.41
CA ASN A 82 16.97 6.74 0.58
C ASN A 82 16.14 7.65 -0.34
N PRO A 83 14.94 8.04 0.09
CA PRO A 83 14.02 8.73 -0.79
C PRO A 83 14.57 10.03 -1.32
N THR A 84 14.38 10.25 -2.62
CA THR A 84 14.66 11.50 -3.31
C THR A 84 13.44 12.41 -3.25
N ASP A 85 13.46 13.50 -4.01
CA ASP A 85 12.38 14.48 -3.99
C ASP A 85 11.02 13.90 -4.40
N GLU A 86 11.00 13.01 -5.40
CA GLU A 86 9.73 12.48 -5.92
C GLU A 86 8.96 11.63 -4.89
N PRO A 87 9.55 10.62 -4.24
CA PRO A 87 8.82 9.90 -3.17
C PRO A 87 8.35 10.82 -2.05
N TYR A 88 9.11 11.84 -1.68
CA TYR A 88 8.66 12.81 -0.68
C TYR A 88 7.49 13.65 -1.17
N TYR A 89 7.52 14.08 -2.43
CA TYR A 89 6.39 14.78 -3.03
C TYR A 89 5.13 13.90 -3.00
N ILE A 90 5.25 12.63 -3.36
CA ILE A 90 4.13 11.69 -3.34
C ILE A 90 3.58 11.53 -1.92
N ALA A 91 4.48 11.39 -0.93
CA ALA A 91 4.07 11.28 0.47
C ALA A 91 3.29 12.52 0.93
N ASP A 92 3.81 13.71 0.62
CA ASP A 92 3.13 14.96 0.97
C ASP A 92 1.75 15.06 0.29
N TRP A 93 1.68 14.68 -0.97
CA TRP A 93 0.46 14.67 -1.76
C TRP A 93 -0.61 13.75 -1.11
N ALA A 94 -0.21 12.54 -0.73
CA ALA A 94 -1.12 11.56 -0.14
C ALA A 94 -1.53 11.95 1.28
N LEU A 95 -0.59 12.43 2.09
CA LEU A 95 -0.87 12.87 3.47
C LEU A 95 -1.78 14.09 3.51
N SER A 96 -1.82 14.87 2.43
CA SER A 96 -2.73 16.02 2.30
C SER A 96 -4.15 15.61 1.91
N GLY A 97 -4.42 14.30 1.75
CA GLY A 97 -5.75 13.80 1.43
C GLY A 97 -6.01 13.58 -0.05
N ASN A 98 -5.01 13.73 -0.89
CA ASN A 98 -5.17 13.50 -2.32
C ASN A 98 -5.20 12.01 -2.65
N LYS A 99 -5.92 11.65 -3.69
CA LYS A 99 -6.07 10.28 -4.18
C LYS A 99 -5.97 10.26 -5.68
N LEU A 100 -5.41 9.18 -6.22
CA LEU A 100 -5.46 8.93 -7.65
C LEU A 100 -6.84 8.38 -7.99
N ASN A 101 -7.60 9.10 -8.83
CA ASN A 101 -8.99 8.75 -9.14
C ASN A 101 -9.15 7.33 -9.68
N GLU A 102 -8.19 6.87 -10.48
CA GLU A 102 -8.21 5.52 -11.06
C GLU A 102 -8.18 4.42 -10.00
N ILE A 103 -7.62 4.72 -8.84
CA ILE A 103 -7.51 3.76 -7.74
C ILE A 103 -8.72 3.85 -6.82
N GLY A 104 -9.32 5.04 -6.69
CA GLY A 104 -10.52 5.22 -5.90
C GLY A 104 -10.36 4.73 -4.48
N ASP A 105 -11.20 3.78 -4.07
CA ASP A 105 -11.21 3.22 -2.72
C ASP A 105 -10.53 1.86 -2.59
N CYS A 106 -9.65 1.51 -3.54
CA CYS A 106 -8.92 0.24 -3.48
C CYS A 106 -8.08 0.14 -2.20
N LEU A 107 -8.14 -1.04 -1.58
CA LEU A 107 -7.41 -1.32 -0.35
C LEU A 107 -6.20 -2.23 -0.57
N TRP A 108 -6.17 -2.98 -1.66
CA TRP A 108 -5.12 -3.96 -1.92
C TRP A 108 -4.54 -3.79 -3.30
N TYR A 109 -3.28 -4.17 -3.43
CA TYR A 109 -2.65 -4.31 -4.72
C TYR A 109 -1.68 -5.48 -4.68
N LEU A 110 -1.42 -6.06 -5.84
CA LEU A 110 -0.37 -7.06 -5.98
C LEU A 110 0.13 -7.10 -7.43
N ASN A 111 1.39 -7.50 -7.57
CA ASN A 111 1.95 -7.83 -8.87
C ASN A 111 1.74 -9.33 -9.09
N PRO A 112 0.91 -9.77 -10.05
CA PRO A 112 0.66 -11.18 -10.27
C PRO A 112 1.77 -11.88 -11.05
N PHE A 113 2.74 -11.12 -11.58
CA PHE A 113 3.83 -11.60 -12.44
C PHE A 113 3.29 -12.38 -13.65
N ARG A 114 2.14 -11.95 -14.18
CA ARG A 114 1.50 -12.51 -15.37
C ARG A 114 0.59 -11.45 -16.01
N PRO A 115 0.14 -11.66 -17.28
CA PRO A 115 -0.65 -10.65 -17.98
C PRO A 115 -2.05 -10.37 -17.41
N THR A 116 -2.61 -11.34 -16.65
CA THR A 116 -3.99 -11.22 -16.17
C THR A 116 -4.03 -11.08 -14.66
N CYS A 117 -5.01 -10.30 -14.17
CA CYS A 117 -5.30 -10.15 -12.74
C CYS A 117 -6.34 -11.20 -12.31
N SER A 118 -6.15 -11.78 -11.13
CA SER A 118 -7.21 -12.59 -10.51
C SER A 118 -8.43 -11.72 -10.21
N SER A 119 -9.63 -12.32 -10.25
CA SER A 119 -10.86 -11.57 -10.00
C SER A 119 -10.97 -11.10 -8.55
N TYR A 120 -10.41 -11.86 -7.61
CA TYR A 120 -10.51 -11.57 -6.18
C TYR A 120 -9.15 -11.61 -5.51
N PHE A 121 -8.92 -10.65 -4.63
CA PHE A 121 -7.77 -10.62 -3.74
C PHE A 121 -8.10 -9.69 -2.58
N PRO A 122 -7.91 -10.10 -1.30
CA PRO A 122 -7.46 -11.44 -0.88
C PRO A 122 -8.38 -12.57 -1.33
N SER A 123 -7.87 -13.81 -1.29
CA SER A 123 -8.58 -14.97 -1.81
C SER A 123 -9.87 -15.28 -1.07
N ASN A 124 -10.05 -14.72 0.13
CA ASN A 124 -11.29 -14.87 0.90
C ASN A 124 -12.48 -14.10 0.32
N GLY A 125 -12.26 -13.31 -0.76
CA GLY A 125 -13.33 -12.53 -1.40
C GLY A 125 -13.55 -11.15 -0.81
N SER A 126 -12.65 -10.68 0.06
CA SER A 126 -12.75 -9.32 0.64
C SER A 126 -12.54 -8.22 -0.39
N GLY A 127 -11.80 -8.50 -1.45
CA GLY A 127 -11.53 -7.55 -2.52
C GLY A 127 -11.85 -8.12 -3.88
N ILE A 128 -12.31 -7.26 -4.78
CA ILE A 128 -12.60 -7.59 -6.18
C ILE A 128 -11.76 -6.67 -7.07
N ILE A 129 -11.34 -7.21 -8.22
CA ILE A 129 -10.51 -6.44 -9.16
C ILE A 129 -11.21 -5.13 -9.55
N HIS A 130 -10.44 -4.05 -9.50
CA HIS A 130 -10.90 -2.73 -9.89
C HIS A 130 -10.20 -2.26 -11.16
N THR A 131 -8.87 -2.30 -11.16
CA THR A 131 -8.07 -1.86 -12.31
C THR A 131 -6.67 -2.43 -12.22
N ARG A 132 -5.97 -2.38 -13.35
CA ARG A 132 -4.54 -2.63 -13.39
C ARG A 132 -3.82 -1.34 -13.79
N LEU A 133 -2.75 -1.03 -13.07
CA LEU A 133 -1.89 0.10 -13.40
C LEU A 133 -0.44 -0.40 -13.39
N GLY A 134 0.20 -0.36 -14.56
CA GLY A 134 1.54 -0.94 -14.71
C GLY A 134 1.53 -2.43 -14.38
N GLU A 135 2.43 -2.84 -13.50
CA GLU A 135 2.58 -4.24 -13.11
C GLU A 135 1.60 -4.67 -12.01
N HIS A 136 0.87 -3.73 -11.41
CA HIS A 136 0.03 -4.00 -10.24
C HIS A 136 -1.45 -4.07 -10.57
N CYS A 137 -2.10 -5.10 -10.02
CA CYS A 137 -3.55 -5.22 -9.99
C CYS A 137 -4.05 -4.57 -8.70
N PHE A 138 -5.10 -3.75 -8.79
CA PHE A 138 -5.67 -3.04 -7.64
C PHE A 138 -7.09 -3.54 -7.37
N TYR A 139 -7.41 -3.71 -6.08
CA TYR A 139 -8.65 -4.37 -5.64
C TYR A 139 -9.42 -3.46 -4.70
N ARG A 140 -10.73 -3.31 -4.96
CA ARG A 140 -11.62 -2.54 -4.09
C ARG A 140 -12.36 -3.47 -3.12
N PRO A 141 -12.82 -2.96 -1.97
CA PRO A 141 -13.51 -3.80 -0.99
C PRO A 141 -14.88 -4.27 -1.50
N THR A 142 -15.22 -5.52 -1.15
CA THR A 142 -16.54 -6.08 -1.32
C THR A 142 -17.32 -5.99 -0.01
N GLU A 143 -18.57 -6.42 0.01
CA GLU A 143 -19.36 -6.49 1.25
C GLU A 143 -18.71 -7.36 2.31
N LYS A 144 -17.97 -8.40 1.89
CA LYS A 144 -17.26 -9.26 2.83
C LYS A 144 -16.20 -8.53 3.64
N TYR A 145 -15.61 -7.50 3.07
CA TYR A 145 -14.59 -6.74 3.78
C TYR A 145 -15.13 -6.13 5.09
N ALA A 146 -16.35 -5.63 5.07
CA ALA A 146 -16.97 -5.03 6.25
C ALA A 146 -17.10 -6.02 7.41
N GLN A 147 -17.12 -7.32 7.09
CA GLN A 147 -17.20 -8.38 8.09
C GLN A 147 -15.82 -8.80 8.62
N THR A 148 -14.77 -8.26 8.10
CA THR A 148 -13.43 -8.57 8.60
C THR A 148 -13.11 -7.73 9.82
#